data_bbe147726b9a075e4942d0eaa0159944
#
_entry.id   bbe147726b9a075e4942d0eaa0159944
#
_cell.length_a   1.000
_cell.length_b   1.000
_cell.length_c   1.000
_cell.angle_alpha   90.00
_cell.angle_beta   90.00
_cell.angle_gamma   90.00
#
_symmetry.space_group_name_H-M   'P 1'
#
loop_
_entity.id
_entity.type
_entity.pdbx_description
1 polymer ?
#
loop_
_entity_poly.entity_id
_entity_poly.type
_entity_poly.pdbx_seq_one_letter_code
_entity_poly.pdbx_strand_id
1 'polypeptide(L)'
;AGAFAAVSSGDNSNIISARVARETFGVQRVVARIYDPGRAQVYERLGIPTVATVPWTTDRLLNALVQDSETAKWRDPTGNVAVAEVLLHDDWFGHRVTDLEAVTGARVAFLIRFGAGVLPDAKTVIQASDQVYIAAVSGHAAEAVAVAALPPPADLGEEAH
;
A
#
# COMPACT_ATOMS: atom_id res chain seq x y z
N ALA A 1 8.76 30.19 10.90
CA ALA A 1 8.61 28.77 11.25
C ALA A 1 8.71 27.93 9.98
N GLY A 2 9.39 26.76 10.02
CA GLY A 2 9.57 25.90 8.85
C GLY A 2 8.34 25.06 8.49
N ALA A 3 7.43 24.80 9.45
CA ALA A 3 6.20 24.06 9.28
C ALA A 3 5.16 24.45 10.33
N PHE A 4 3.88 24.18 10.03
CA PHE A 4 2.76 24.41 10.94
C PHE A 4 1.74 23.28 10.84
N ALA A 5 1.29 22.76 11.98
CA ALA A 5 0.26 21.72 12.05
C ALA A 5 -0.90 22.20 12.92
N ALA A 6 -2.11 22.26 12.35
CA ALA A 6 -3.35 22.57 13.05
C ALA A 6 -4.04 21.27 13.47
N VAL A 7 -4.01 20.94 14.77
CA VAL A 7 -4.47 19.65 15.31
C VAL A 7 -5.47 19.80 16.47
N SER A 8 -6.20 20.92 16.53
CA SER A 8 -7.24 21.12 17.53
C SER A 8 -8.45 20.21 17.29
N SER A 9 -9.39 20.16 18.22
CA SER A 9 -10.58 19.30 18.14
C SER A 9 -11.63 19.75 17.10
N GLY A 10 -11.47 20.92 16.50
CA GLY A 10 -12.45 21.48 15.54
C GLY A 10 -11.89 21.62 14.13
N ASP A 11 -12.55 21.02 13.14
CA ASP A 11 -12.17 21.10 11.73
C ASP A 11 -12.07 22.54 11.22
N ASN A 12 -13.07 23.35 11.51
CA ASN A 12 -13.08 24.76 11.09
C ASN A 12 -11.91 25.55 11.68
N SER A 13 -11.60 25.34 12.97
CA SER A 13 -10.47 26.00 13.64
C SER A 13 -9.14 25.56 13.01
N ASN A 14 -9.00 24.29 12.70
CA ASN A 14 -7.79 23.74 12.07
C ASN A 14 -7.56 24.34 10.68
N ILE A 15 -8.62 24.44 9.87
CA ILE A 15 -8.54 25.02 8.52
C ILE A 15 -8.22 26.51 8.56
N ILE A 16 -8.92 27.28 9.41
CA ILE A 16 -8.67 28.72 9.53
C ILE A 16 -7.23 28.97 9.97
N SER A 17 -6.75 28.23 10.99
CA SER A 17 -5.38 28.36 11.48
C SER A 17 -4.35 27.99 10.41
N ALA A 18 -4.60 26.93 9.64
CA ALA A 18 -3.74 26.50 8.55
C ALA A 18 -3.66 27.56 7.42
N ARG A 19 -4.81 28.13 7.04
CA ARG A 19 -4.87 29.20 6.03
C ARG A 19 -4.13 30.44 6.49
N VAL A 20 -4.37 30.91 7.71
CA VAL A 20 -3.69 32.07 8.27
C VAL A 20 -2.17 31.84 8.32
N ALA A 21 -1.72 30.67 8.76
CA ALA A 21 -0.31 30.32 8.77
C ALA A 21 0.30 30.40 7.36
N ARG A 22 -0.41 29.93 6.35
CA ARG A 22 0.09 29.94 4.97
C ARG A 22 -0.03 31.30 4.30
N GLU A 23 -1.21 31.91 4.34
CA GLU A 23 -1.51 33.12 3.57
C GLU A 23 -0.96 34.38 4.23
N THR A 24 -1.02 34.46 5.57
CA THR A 24 -0.58 35.65 6.31
C THR A 24 0.88 35.58 6.77
N PHE A 25 1.31 34.40 7.23
CA PHE A 25 2.67 34.21 7.76
C PHE A 25 3.63 33.53 6.79
N GLY A 26 3.21 33.17 5.58
CA GLY A 26 4.07 32.60 4.54
C GLY A 26 4.68 31.24 4.90
N VAL A 27 4.05 30.44 5.77
CA VAL A 27 4.56 29.13 6.15
C VAL A 27 4.36 28.16 4.99
N GLN A 28 5.45 27.65 4.43
CA GLN A 28 5.45 26.81 3.23
C GLN A 28 4.83 25.41 3.48
N ARG A 29 5.12 24.81 4.62
CA ARG A 29 4.63 23.49 4.98
C ARG A 29 3.57 23.58 6.06
N VAL A 30 2.31 23.45 5.63
CA VAL A 30 1.15 23.55 6.51
C VAL A 30 0.33 22.28 6.37
N VAL A 31 -0.16 21.72 7.47
CA VAL A 31 -1.07 20.57 7.49
C VAL A 31 -2.21 20.82 8.49
N ALA A 32 -3.42 20.36 8.16
CA ALA A 32 -4.57 20.44 9.04
C ALA A 32 -5.16 19.04 9.30
N ARG A 33 -5.48 18.76 10.56
CA ARG A 33 -6.27 17.57 10.92
C ARG A 33 -7.75 17.85 10.67
N ILE A 34 -8.42 16.99 9.93
CA ILE A 34 -9.85 17.05 9.61
C ILE A 34 -10.51 15.74 9.98
N TYR A 35 -11.63 15.81 10.67
CA TYR A 35 -12.41 14.62 11.05
C TYR A 35 -13.43 14.23 9.97
N ASP A 36 -13.98 15.21 9.24
CA ASP A 36 -14.97 14.99 8.19
C ASP A 36 -14.29 14.74 6.84
N PRO A 37 -14.39 13.53 6.25
CA PRO A 37 -13.76 13.19 4.97
C PRO A 37 -14.24 14.05 3.80
N GLY A 38 -15.52 14.44 3.79
CA GLY A 38 -16.08 15.30 2.74
C GLY A 38 -15.46 16.69 2.76
N ARG A 39 -15.21 17.23 3.94
CA ARG A 39 -14.49 18.49 4.11
C ARG A 39 -13.01 18.39 3.74
N ALA A 40 -12.35 17.29 4.09
CA ALA A 40 -10.96 17.06 3.73
C ALA A 40 -10.73 17.20 2.23
N GLN A 41 -11.56 16.56 1.39
CA GLN A 41 -11.48 16.67 -0.06
C GLN A 41 -11.62 18.10 -0.60
N VAL A 42 -12.51 18.89 0.00
CA VAL A 42 -12.70 20.30 -0.41
C VAL A 42 -11.45 21.11 -0.10
N TYR A 43 -10.84 20.91 1.05
CA TYR A 43 -9.67 21.69 1.49
C TYR A 43 -8.39 21.27 0.77
N GLU A 44 -8.24 20.01 0.40
CA GLU A 44 -7.15 19.56 -0.45
C GLU A 44 -7.18 20.21 -1.84
N ARG A 45 -8.38 20.37 -2.43
CA ARG A 45 -8.56 21.13 -3.68
C ARG A 45 -8.16 22.60 -3.55
N LEU A 46 -8.24 23.17 -2.35
CA LEU A 46 -7.77 24.51 -2.05
C LEU A 46 -6.26 24.57 -1.74
N GLY A 47 -5.57 23.46 -1.92
CA GLY A 47 -4.12 23.35 -1.75
C GLY A 47 -3.65 23.27 -0.29
N ILE A 48 -4.53 22.97 0.67
CA ILE A 48 -4.17 22.74 2.06
C ILE A 48 -4.10 21.24 2.30
N PRO A 49 -2.91 20.64 2.50
CA PRO A 49 -2.79 19.23 2.82
C PRO A 49 -3.56 18.91 4.10
N THR A 50 -4.43 17.91 4.04
CA THR A 50 -5.24 17.50 5.19
C THR A 50 -4.87 16.08 5.63
N VAL A 51 -4.98 15.80 6.93
CA VAL A 51 -4.90 14.45 7.49
C VAL A 51 -6.26 14.09 8.04
N ALA A 52 -7.00 13.25 7.30
CA ALA A 52 -8.28 12.71 7.73
C ALA A 52 -8.03 11.54 8.68
N THR A 53 -8.29 11.73 9.97
CA THR A 53 -7.99 10.73 11.01
C THR A 53 -9.03 9.61 11.08
N VAL A 54 -10.28 9.88 10.69
CA VAL A 54 -11.39 8.92 10.81
C VAL A 54 -11.28 7.76 9.82
N PRO A 55 -11.04 7.94 8.51
CA PRO A 55 -10.90 6.82 7.59
C PRO A 55 -9.77 5.86 8.01
N TRP A 56 -8.61 6.39 8.34
CA TRP A 56 -7.46 5.56 8.76
C TRP A 56 -7.75 4.74 10.03
N THR A 57 -8.42 5.36 11.03
CA THR A 57 -8.78 4.67 12.28
C THR A 57 -9.87 3.65 12.04
N THR A 58 -10.87 3.98 11.21
CA THR A 58 -11.97 3.08 10.84
C THR A 58 -11.45 1.89 10.05
N ASP A 59 -10.60 2.10 9.06
CA ASP A 59 -9.98 1.02 8.28
C ASP A 59 -9.14 0.11 9.18
N ARG A 60 -8.40 0.67 10.14
CA ARG A 60 -7.62 -0.12 11.08
C ARG A 60 -8.49 -0.92 12.06
N LEU A 61 -9.62 -0.37 12.51
CA LEU A 61 -10.60 -1.08 13.32
C LEU A 61 -11.32 -2.16 12.51
N LEU A 62 -11.77 -1.85 11.30
CA LEU A 62 -12.39 -2.83 10.40
C LEU A 62 -11.42 -3.96 10.07
N ASN A 63 -10.18 -3.63 9.74
CA ASN A 63 -9.14 -4.63 9.47
C ASN A 63 -8.80 -5.49 10.71
N ALA A 64 -8.97 -4.98 11.91
CA ALA A 64 -8.80 -5.76 13.14
C ALA A 64 -10.01 -6.63 13.50
N LEU A 65 -11.21 -6.25 13.01
CA LEU A 65 -12.46 -6.97 13.24
C LEU A 65 -12.75 -8.03 12.17
N VAL A 66 -12.36 -7.75 10.93
CA VAL A 66 -12.51 -8.68 9.80
C VAL A 66 -11.21 -9.46 9.69
N GLN A 67 -11.23 -10.70 10.16
CA GLN A 67 -10.07 -11.61 10.17
C GLN A 67 -9.48 -11.97 8.79
N ASP A 68 -10.03 -11.43 7.69
CA ASP A 68 -9.51 -11.63 6.33
C ASP A 68 -8.26 -10.79 6.00
N SER A 69 -7.71 -10.04 6.96
CA SER A 69 -6.64 -9.05 6.72
C SER A 69 -5.25 -9.45 7.18
N GLU A 70 -5.01 -10.68 7.64
CA GLU A 70 -3.64 -11.11 7.98
C GLU A 70 -2.71 -11.10 6.76
N THR A 71 -3.29 -11.17 5.57
CA THR A 71 -2.55 -11.25 4.30
C THR A 71 -2.02 -9.89 3.83
N ALA A 72 -2.79 -8.81 3.97
CA ALA A 72 -2.39 -7.49 3.45
C ALA A 72 -1.55 -6.69 4.46
N LYS A 73 -0.32 -6.35 4.10
CA LYS A 73 0.58 -5.48 4.89
C LYS A 73 0.31 -4.00 4.65
N TRP A 74 -0.22 -3.64 3.49
CA TRP A 74 -0.56 -2.26 3.11
C TRP A 74 -1.74 -2.23 2.13
N ARG A 75 -2.54 -1.16 2.19
CA ARG A 75 -3.60 -0.85 1.22
C ARG A 75 -3.46 0.60 0.77
N ASP A 76 -3.83 0.86 -0.47
CA ASP A 76 -3.90 2.22 -0.99
C ASP A 76 -5.04 3.02 -0.32
N PRO A 77 -5.04 4.37 -0.38
CA PRO A 77 -6.07 5.19 0.24
C PRO A 77 -7.50 4.95 -0.27
N THR A 78 -7.67 4.38 -1.46
CA THR A 78 -8.98 4.01 -2.01
C THR A 78 -9.45 2.63 -1.55
N GLY A 79 -8.56 1.83 -0.95
CA GLY A 79 -8.81 0.46 -0.54
C GLY A 79 -8.87 -0.55 -1.70
N ASN A 80 -8.62 -0.12 -2.94
CA ASN A 80 -8.76 -0.97 -4.14
C ASN A 80 -7.51 -1.80 -4.44
N VAL A 81 -6.35 -1.41 -3.95
CA VAL A 81 -5.10 -2.14 -4.13
C VAL A 81 -4.52 -2.52 -2.78
N ALA A 82 -4.12 -3.76 -2.64
CA ALA A 82 -3.45 -4.28 -1.45
C ALA A 82 -2.05 -4.80 -1.80
N VAL A 83 -1.11 -4.61 -0.89
CA VAL A 83 0.21 -5.24 -0.92
C VAL A 83 0.26 -6.30 0.18
N ALA A 84 0.60 -7.51 -0.20
CA ALA A 84 0.67 -8.66 0.70
C ALA A 84 2.02 -9.35 0.61
N GLU A 85 2.51 -9.86 1.72
CA GLU A 85 3.62 -10.79 1.74
C GLU A 85 3.12 -12.18 1.35
N VAL A 86 3.84 -12.88 0.48
CA VAL A 86 3.50 -14.24 0.07
C VAL A 86 4.52 -15.23 0.60
N LEU A 87 4.03 -16.33 1.16
CA LEU A 87 4.84 -17.50 1.45
C LEU A 87 4.83 -18.37 0.20
N LEU A 88 5.92 -18.33 -0.55
CA LEU A 88 6.04 -19.11 -1.79
C LEU A 88 6.26 -20.58 -1.49
N HIS A 89 5.71 -21.45 -2.34
CA HIS A 89 6.15 -22.85 -2.40
C HIS A 89 7.60 -22.92 -2.88
N ASP A 90 8.37 -23.89 -2.36
CA ASP A 90 9.80 -24.00 -2.65
C ASP A 90 10.10 -24.18 -4.15
N ASP A 91 9.20 -24.78 -4.89
CA ASP A 91 9.34 -25.00 -6.34
C ASP A 91 9.30 -23.68 -7.15
N TRP A 92 8.91 -22.55 -6.55
CA TRP A 92 9.03 -21.24 -7.19
C TRP A 92 10.46 -20.70 -7.24
N PHE A 93 11.38 -21.27 -6.45
CA PHE A 93 12.77 -20.84 -6.48
C PHE A 93 13.41 -21.24 -7.80
N GLY A 94 14.01 -20.27 -8.47
CA GLY A 94 14.57 -20.41 -9.82
C GLY A 94 13.66 -19.94 -10.95
N HIS A 95 12.35 -19.74 -10.70
CA HIS A 95 11.42 -19.12 -11.65
C HIS A 95 11.55 -17.59 -11.68
N ARG A 96 11.13 -16.99 -12.77
CA ARG A 96 11.10 -15.52 -12.89
C ARG A 96 9.90 -14.94 -12.13
N VAL A 97 10.03 -13.71 -11.70
CA VAL A 97 8.90 -12.97 -11.10
C VAL A 97 7.71 -12.86 -12.06
N THR A 98 7.96 -12.78 -13.38
CA THR A 98 6.94 -12.75 -14.43
C THR A 98 6.09 -14.01 -14.47
N ASP A 99 6.67 -15.16 -14.14
CA ASP A 99 5.95 -16.43 -14.11
C ASP A 99 4.98 -16.47 -12.93
N LEU A 100 5.44 -16.03 -11.77
CA LEU A 100 4.59 -15.85 -10.59
C LEU A 100 3.45 -14.85 -10.84
N GLU A 101 3.74 -13.73 -11.51
CA GLU A 101 2.74 -12.72 -11.88
C GLU A 101 1.68 -13.29 -12.83
N ALA A 102 2.10 -14.07 -13.82
CA ALA A 102 1.19 -14.69 -14.79
C ALA A 102 0.23 -15.68 -14.11
N VAL A 103 0.71 -16.47 -13.18
CA VAL A 103 -0.09 -17.50 -12.49
C VAL A 103 -0.99 -16.89 -11.43
N THR A 104 -0.50 -15.93 -10.67
CA THR A 104 -1.27 -15.31 -9.57
C THR A 104 -2.20 -14.20 -10.02
N GLY A 105 -2.01 -13.64 -11.24
CA GLY A 105 -2.72 -12.43 -11.69
C GLY A 105 -2.37 -11.16 -10.89
N ALA A 106 -1.38 -11.23 -10.00
CA ALA A 106 -0.88 -10.11 -9.20
C ALA A 106 0.42 -9.55 -9.81
N ARG A 107 0.93 -8.46 -9.26
CA ARG A 107 2.25 -7.92 -9.60
C ARG A 107 3.22 -8.08 -8.43
N VAL A 108 4.45 -8.47 -8.68
CA VAL A 108 5.48 -8.44 -7.65
C VAL A 108 5.89 -6.99 -7.42
N ALA A 109 5.50 -6.45 -6.28
CA ALA A 109 5.75 -5.05 -5.93
C ALA A 109 7.23 -4.83 -5.59
N PHE A 110 7.80 -5.70 -4.78
CA PHE A 110 9.22 -5.72 -4.41
C PHE A 110 9.58 -7.05 -3.74
N LEU A 111 10.87 -7.28 -3.61
CA LEU A 111 11.45 -8.39 -2.86
C LEU A 111 12.32 -7.83 -1.72
N ILE A 112 12.46 -8.58 -0.63
CA ILE A 112 13.52 -8.34 0.34
C ILE A 112 14.50 -9.51 0.22
N ARG A 113 15.73 -9.21 -0.20
CA ARG A 113 16.83 -10.17 -0.39
C ARG A 113 17.97 -9.80 0.53
N PHE A 114 18.35 -10.70 1.44
CA PHE A 114 19.40 -10.47 2.44
C PHE A 114 19.21 -9.15 3.23
N GLY A 115 17.96 -8.81 3.54
CA GLY A 115 17.61 -7.60 4.28
C GLY A 115 17.60 -6.31 3.45
N ALA A 116 17.85 -6.37 2.14
CA ALA A 116 17.78 -5.23 1.24
C ALA A 116 16.54 -5.30 0.34
N GLY A 117 15.84 -4.16 0.17
CA GLY A 117 14.72 -4.05 -0.77
C GLY A 117 15.21 -4.07 -2.22
N VAL A 118 14.57 -4.88 -3.06
CA VAL A 118 14.86 -5.01 -4.48
C VAL A 118 13.59 -4.76 -5.28
N LEU A 119 13.66 -3.86 -6.25
CA LEU A 119 12.59 -3.69 -7.26
C LEU A 119 12.85 -4.69 -8.38
N PRO A 120 11.92 -5.63 -8.62
CA PRO A 120 12.12 -6.64 -9.65
C PRO A 120 11.92 -6.07 -11.06
N ASP A 121 12.61 -6.66 -12.01
CA ASP A 121 12.38 -6.52 -13.45
C ASP A 121 11.95 -7.88 -14.05
N ALA A 122 11.65 -7.90 -15.35
CA ALA A 122 11.21 -9.11 -16.05
C ALA A 122 12.24 -10.25 -16.06
N LYS A 123 13.52 -9.97 -15.72
CA LYS A 123 14.61 -10.96 -15.66
C LYS A 123 14.90 -11.42 -14.25
N THR A 124 14.27 -10.82 -13.26
CA THR A 124 14.51 -11.13 -11.85
C THR A 124 14.04 -12.54 -11.56
N VAL A 125 14.95 -13.36 -11.03
CA VAL A 125 14.70 -14.74 -10.61
C VAL A 125 14.49 -14.78 -9.10
N ILE A 126 13.47 -15.51 -8.66
CA ILE A 126 13.12 -15.71 -7.26
C ILE A 126 14.15 -16.65 -6.60
N GLN A 127 14.64 -16.28 -5.45
CA GLN A 127 15.62 -17.05 -4.66
C GLN A 127 15.02 -17.50 -3.33
N ALA A 128 15.54 -18.59 -2.77
CA ALA A 128 15.07 -19.15 -1.51
C ALA A 128 15.14 -18.19 -0.30
N SER A 129 15.99 -17.16 -0.38
CA SER A 129 16.14 -16.13 0.66
C SER A 129 15.20 -14.92 0.47
N ASP A 130 14.41 -14.89 -0.61
CA ASP A 130 13.57 -13.75 -0.91
C ASP A 130 12.28 -13.77 -0.07
N GLN A 131 11.97 -12.63 0.53
CA GLN A 131 10.63 -12.33 1.00
C GLN A 131 9.92 -11.57 -0.13
N VAL A 132 8.87 -12.16 -0.68
CA VAL A 132 8.19 -11.62 -1.86
C VAL A 132 6.93 -10.89 -1.44
N TYR A 133 6.75 -9.68 -1.99
CA TYR A 133 5.58 -8.85 -1.77
C TYR A 133 4.86 -8.63 -3.09
N ILE A 134 3.59 -9.02 -3.15
CA ILE A 134 2.73 -8.83 -4.33
C ILE A 134 1.75 -7.69 -4.11
N ALA A 135 1.44 -6.96 -5.18
CA ALA A 135 0.36 -6.00 -5.25
C ALA A 135 -0.78 -6.58 -6.11
N ALA A 136 -1.98 -6.56 -5.57
CA ALA A 136 -3.17 -7.04 -6.25
C ALA A 136 -4.38 -6.15 -5.94
N VAL A 137 -5.42 -6.24 -6.79
CA VAL A 137 -6.74 -5.67 -6.46
C VAL A 137 -7.25 -6.33 -5.18
N SER A 138 -7.78 -5.54 -4.24
CA SER A 138 -8.08 -6.00 -2.88
C SER A 138 -8.95 -7.26 -2.82
N GLY A 139 -9.93 -7.39 -3.72
CA GLY A 139 -10.78 -8.60 -3.82
C GLY A 139 -10.06 -9.85 -4.35
N HIS A 140 -8.86 -9.70 -4.92
CA HIS A 140 -8.07 -10.80 -5.51
C HIS A 140 -6.80 -11.12 -4.69
N ALA A 141 -6.43 -10.28 -3.73
CA ALA A 141 -5.17 -10.42 -3.00
C ALA A 141 -5.06 -11.74 -2.22
N ALA A 142 -6.14 -12.17 -1.56
CA ALA A 142 -6.15 -13.44 -0.80
C ALA A 142 -6.00 -14.66 -1.71
N GLU A 143 -6.65 -14.66 -2.88
CA GLU A 143 -6.53 -15.71 -3.89
C GLU A 143 -5.11 -15.77 -4.45
N ALA A 144 -4.53 -14.62 -4.82
CA ALA A 144 -3.16 -14.54 -5.32
C ALA A 144 -2.13 -15.10 -4.31
N VAL A 145 -2.30 -14.79 -3.02
CA VAL A 145 -1.46 -15.35 -1.95
C VAL A 145 -1.63 -16.86 -1.83
N ALA A 146 -2.87 -17.37 -1.89
CA ALA A 146 -3.14 -18.80 -1.81
C ALA A 146 -2.55 -19.56 -3.02
N VAL A 147 -2.64 -18.99 -4.21
CA VAL A 147 -2.04 -19.55 -5.44
C VAL A 147 -0.52 -19.58 -5.36
N ALA A 148 0.12 -18.51 -4.86
CA ALA A 148 1.56 -18.45 -4.69
C ALA A 148 2.12 -19.48 -3.69
N ALA A 149 1.31 -19.92 -2.74
CA ALA A 149 1.66 -20.98 -1.78
C ALA A 149 1.59 -22.40 -2.36
N LEU A 150 1.07 -22.56 -3.58
CA LEU A 150 1.05 -23.84 -4.31
C LEU A 150 2.28 -23.95 -5.24
N PRO A 151 2.68 -25.16 -5.62
CA PRO A 151 3.73 -25.34 -6.62
C PRO A 151 3.34 -24.71 -7.95
N PRO A 152 4.30 -24.20 -8.74
CA PRO A 152 4.04 -23.66 -10.07
C PRO A 152 3.40 -24.73 -10.98
N PRO A 153 2.54 -24.35 -11.93
CA PRO A 153 2.02 -25.26 -12.93
C PRO A 153 3.15 -25.90 -13.75
N ALA A 154 3.00 -27.18 -14.10
CA ALA A 154 4.06 -27.95 -14.78
C ALA A 154 4.43 -27.44 -16.19
N ASP A 155 3.56 -26.67 -16.81
CA ASP A 155 3.73 -26.10 -18.16
C ASP A 155 4.54 -24.80 -18.21
N LEU A 156 4.88 -24.21 -17.07
CA LEU A 156 5.72 -23.00 -17.02
C LEU A 156 7.19 -23.24 -17.43
N GLY A 157 7.63 -24.47 -17.58
CA GLY A 157 9.01 -24.83 -17.94
C GLY A 157 9.26 -25.04 -19.43
N GLU A 158 8.24 -25.11 -20.29
CA GLU A 158 8.40 -25.52 -21.70
C GLU A 158 8.57 -24.39 -22.72
N GLU A 159 8.36 -23.11 -22.35
CA GLU A 159 8.48 -21.97 -23.30
C GLU A 159 9.86 -21.29 -23.34
N ALA A 160 10.90 -21.86 -22.73
CA ALA A 160 12.25 -21.28 -22.69
C ALA A 160 13.28 -22.06 -23.51
N HIS A 161 12.95 -22.42 -24.77
CA HIS A 161 13.96 -22.92 -25.72
C HIS A 161 13.84 -22.23 -27.08
#